data_5594e1b88c5645fad48244b72b5b7d2f
#
_entry.id   5594e1b88c5645fad48244b72b5b7d2f
#
_cell.length_a   1.000
_cell.length_b   1.000
_cell.length_c   1.000
_cell.angle_alpha   90.00
_cell.angle_beta   90.00
_cell.angle_gamma   90.00
#
_symmetry.space_group_name_H-M   'P 1'
#
loop_
_entity.id
_entity.type
_entity.pdbx_description
1 polymer ?
#
loop_
_entity_poly.entity_id
_entity_poly.type
_entity_poly.pdbx_seq_one_letter_code
_entity_poly.pdbx_strand_id
1 'polypeptide(L)'
;AKPSPPLVSGPEQRAMPGQSVPFTCTTGGFFPKEIGVKWYKNKDPMMAQLPQVTEWPVKSYNVSSTVMVTLQRDDVRSQLICEVQHSTLPAPLRGTYQLSRALRVPPRVEVRAEPSPVEVNKTVTFTCHMKEFYPANMSVSWLENGIEIKVENVSRPSELPRGMFELRSQVEVQAMEEKNGSMVTCVVVHDAQPPANYSAILWISNPSQG
;
A
#
# COMPACT_ATOMS: atom_id res chain seq x y z
N ALA A 1 33.91 18.22 13.69
CA ALA A 1 32.64 17.95 14.34
C ALA A 1 31.99 16.70 13.77
N LYS A 2 31.28 15.95 14.58
CA LYS A 2 30.59 14.73 14.19
C LYS A 2 29.42 15.04 13.24
N PRO A 3 29.16 14.16 12.25
CA PRO A 3 27.91 14.24 11.50
C PRO A 3 26.69 14.08 12.40
N SER A 4 25.60 14.75 12.05
CA SER A 4 24.30 14.51 12.69
C SER A 4 23.78 13.13 12.36
N PRO A 5 22.85 12.56 13.15
CA PRO A 5 22.25 11.27 12.79
C PRO A 5 21.66 11.31 11.38
N PRO A 6 21.96 10.33 10.53
CA PRO A 6 21.46 10.34 9.16
C PRO A 6 19.94 10.21 9.13
N LEU A 7 19.33 11.00 8.25
CA LEU A 7 17.90 10.98 8.01
C LEU A 7 17.63 10.47 6.61
N VAL A 8 16.82 9.43 6.49
CA VAL A 8 16.38 8.89 5.20
C VAL A 8 14.98 9.39 4.90
N SER A 9 14.82 10.02 3.75
CA SER A 9 13.53 10.49 3.26
C SER A 9 13.12 9.72 2.01
N GLY A 10 11.83 9.50 1.86
CA GLY A 10 11.24 8.81 0.72
C GLY A 10 10.27 9.69 -0.03
N PRO A 11 9.45 9.10 -0.92
CA PRO A 11 8.50 9.87 -1.72
C PRO A 11 7.38 10.44 -0.85
N GLU A 12 6.79 11.56 -1.30
CA GLU A 12 5.64 12.18 -0.62
C GLU A 12 4.39 11.30 -0.73
N GLN A 13 4.25 10.61 -1.85
CA GLN A 13 3.12 9.73 -2.10
C GLN A 13 3.62 8.30 -2.26
N ARG A 14 2.78 7.35 -1.81
CA ARG A 14 3.10 5.94 -1.96
C ARG A 14 3.16 5.54 -3.43
N ALA A 15 4.01 4.58 -3.75
CA ALA A 15 4.19 4.04 -5.09
C ALA A 15 3.80 2.57 -5.14
N MET A 16 3.42 2.11 -6.32
CA MET A 16 2.98 0.74 -6.55
C MET A 16 4.16 -0.18 -6.87
N PRO A 17 4.01 -1.50 -6.67
CA PRO A 17 5.04 -2.46 -7.07
C PRO A 17 5.44 -2.29 -8.53
N GLY A 18 6.74 -2.38 -8.81
CA GLY A 18 7.29 -2.17 -10.14
C GLY A 18 7.73 -0.74 -10.41
N GLN A 19 7.31 0.22 -9.59
CA GLN A 19 7.75 1.61 -9.74
C GLN A 19 9.08 1.84 -9.03
N SER A 20 9.93 2.67 -9.63
CA SER A 20 11.21 3.06 -9.04
C SER A 20 11.07 4.42 -8.39
N VAL A 21 11.55 4.53 -7.15
CA VAL A 21 11.41 5.72 -6.32
C VAL A 21 12.75 6.12 -5.76
N PRO A 22 13.04 7.44 -5.67
CA PRO A 22 14.27 7.92 -5.05
C PRO A 22 14.13 7.98 -3.53
N PHE A 23 15.19 7.62 -2.84
CA PHE A 23 15.35 7.80 -1.41
C PHE A 23 16.62 8.58 -1.18
N THR A 24 16.60 9.52 -0.24
CA THR A 24 17.72 10.40 0.01
C THR A 24 18.11 10.33 1.48
N CYS A 25 19.42 10.18 1.72
CA CYS A 25 20.00 10.20 3.05
C CYS A 25 20.77 11.49 3.22
N THR A 26 20.49 12.20 4.30
CA THR A 26 21.14 13.47 4.61
C THR A 26 21.75 13.46 6.01
N THR A 27 22.91 14.05 6.13
CA THR A 27 23.53 14.36 7.42
C THR A 27 24.35 15.63 7.26
N GLY A 28 24.64 16.32 8.36
CA GLY A 28 25.32 17.60 8.27
C GLY A 28 26.09 17.98 9.50
N GLY A 29 26.71 19.15 9.42
CA GLY A 29 27.46 19.75 10.51
C GLY A 29 28.79 19.06 10.81
N PHE A 30 29.38 18.35 9.86
CA PHE A 30 30.62 17.60 10.10
C PHE A 30 31.86 18.29 9.53
N PHE A 31 33.00 17.92 10.08
CA PHE A 31 34.34 18.33 9.62
C PHE A 31 35.32 17.26 10.08
N PRO A 32 36.29 16.83 9.26
CA PRO A 32 36.56 17.24 7.88
C PRO A 32 35.51 16.75 6.87
N LYS A 33 35.66 17.14 5.60
CA LYS A 33 34.65 16.90 4.56
C LYS A 33 34.57 15.46 4.06
N GLU A 34 35.62 14.69 4.26
CA GLU A 34 35.67 13.29 3.81
C GLU A 34 34.68 12.47 4.60
N ILE A 35 33.74 11.84 3.88
CA ILE A 35 32.65 11.06 4.47
C ILE A 35 32.32 9.88 3.57
N GLY A 36 31.99 8.74 4.17
CA GLY A 36 31.52 7.57 3.46
C GLY A 36 30.02 7.39 3.70
N VAL A 37 29.28 7.13 2.63
CA VAL A 37 27.85 6.82 2.70
C VAL A 37 27.62 5.52 1.97
N LYS A 38 27.02 4.55 2.66
CA LYS A 38 26.69 3.24 2.09
C LYS A 38 25.21 2.97 2.29
N TRP A 39 24.62 2.25 1.34
CA TRP A 39 23.21 1.89 1.39
C TRP A 39 23.05 0.38 1.41
N TYR A 40 22.05 -0.07 2.17
CA TYR A 40 21.67 -1.47 2.25
C TYR A 40 20.15 -1.59 2.16
N LYS A 41 19.69 -2.58 1.40
CA LYS A 41 18.30 -3.03 1.46
C LYS A 41 18.30 -4.32 2.26
N ASN A 42 17.75 -4.27 3.47
CA ASN A 42 17.94 -5.32 4.48
C ASN A 42 19.44 -5.50 4.74
N LYS A 43 20.03 -6.61 4.35
CA LYS A 43 21.48 -6.88 4.51
C LYS A 43 22.26 -6.73 3.22
N ASP A 44 21.59 -6.44 2.10
CA ASP A 44 22.21 -6.43 0.78
C ASP A 44 22.70 -5.02 0.43
N PRO A 45 24.00 -4.87 0.08
CA PRO A 45 24.50 -3.57 -0.35
C PRO A 45 23.87 -3.11 -1.64
N MET A 46 23.67 -1.80 -1.74
CA MET A 46 23.08 -1.18 -2.92
C MET A 46 24.03 -0.16 -3.53
N MET A 47 23.96 -0.03 -4.85
CA MET A 47 24.69 1.01 -5.58
C MET A 47 23.90 2.30 -5.55
N ALA A 48 24.56 3.38 -5.15
CA ALA A 48 23.95 4.71 -5.11
C ALA A 48 24.71 5.65 -6.04
N GLN A 49 24.09 6.79 -6.33
CA GLN A 49 24.76 7.88 -7.02
C GLN A 49 25.87 8.44 -6.12
N LEU A 50 26.84 9.14 -6.72
CA LEU A 50 27.90 9.77 -5.93
C LEU A 50 27.28 10.76 -4.94
N PRO A 51 27.70 10.74 -3.65
CA PRO A 51 27.20 11.67 -2.66
C PRO A 51 27.53 13.12 -3.04
N GLN A 52 26.60 14.01 -2.75
CA GLN A 52 26.78 15.46 -2.94
C GLN A 52 27.16 16.09 -1.62
N VAL A 53 28.39 16.58 -1.53
CA VAL A 53 28.90 17.24 -0.32
C VAL A 53 28.90 18.74 -0.55
N THR A 54 28.29 19.50 0.36
CA THR A 54 28.23 20.96 0.31
C THR A 54 28.83 21.54 1.59
N GLU A 55 29.46 22.71 1.47
CA GLU A 55 30.03 23.44 2.61
C GLU A 55 29.07 24.52 3.06
N TRP A 56 28.74 24.55 4.37
CA TRP A 56 27.86 25.56 4.92
C TRP A 56 27.83 25.52 6.45
N PRO A 57 28.22 26.56 7.16
CA PRO A 57 29.15 27.61 6.76
C PRO A 57 30.59 27.08 6.65
N VAL A 58 31.61 27.94 6.67
CA VAL A 58 33.01 27.52 6.59
C VAL A 58 33.34 26.48 7.67
N LYS A 59 34.01 25.38 7.31
CA LYS A 59 34.38 24.25 8.17
C LYS A 59 33.19 23.47 8.70
N SER A 60 32.07 23.53 7.99
CA SER A 60 30.93 22.68 8.26
C SER A 60 30.39 22.15 6.93
N TYR A 61 30.18 20.85 6.86
CA TYR A 61 29.77 20.19 5.63
C TYR A 61 28.46 19.46 5.82
N ASN A 62 27.73 19.35 4.73
CA ASN A 62 26.50 18.56 4.64
C ASN A 62 26.65 17.57 3.49
N VAL A 63 26.02 16.41 3.59
CA VAL A 63 26.03 15.41 2.53
C VAL A 63 24.61 14.96 2.24
N SER A 64 24.37 14.72 0.96
CA SER A 64 23.12 14.14 0.45
C SER A 64 23.48 12.99 -0.47
N SER A 65 22.93 11.82 -0.19
CA SER A 65 23.10 10.62 -1.01
C SER A 65 21.76 10.10 -1.43
N THR A 66 21.60 9.75 -2.70
CA THR A 66 20.35 9.29 -3.26
C THR A 66 20.51 7.90 -3.87
N VAL A 67 19.51 7.05 -3.63
CA VAL A 67 19.41 5.71 -4.21
C VAL A 67 18.05 5.53 -4.84
N MET A 68 18.01 4.86 -6.00
CA MET A 68 16.74 4.47 -6.64
C MET A 68 16.39 3.05 -6.23
N VAL A 69 15.16 2.86 -5.78
CA VAL A 69 14.65 1.55 -5.37
C VAL A 69 13.43 1.22 -6.19
N THR A 70 13.47 0.08 -6.87
CA THR A 70 12.26 -0.47 -7.52
C THR A 70 11.50 -1.27 -6.48
N LEU A 71 10.32 -0.78 -6.13
CA LEU A 71 9.50 -1.40 -5.07
C LEU A 71 8.85 -2.69 -5.57
N GLN A 72 8.79 -3.68 -4.69
CA GLN A 72 8.14 -4.96 -4.92
C GLN A 72 7.12 -5.23 -3.81
N ARG A 73 6.21 -6.17 -4.03
CA ARG A 73 5.20 -6.53 -3.03
C ARG A 73 5.80 -6.96 -1.70
N ASP A 74 6.87 -7.74 -1.74
CA ASP A 74 7.53 -8.24 -0.54
C ASP A 74 8.30 -7.16 0.22
N ASP A 75 8.44 -5.97 -0.36
CA ASP A 75 9.09 -4.84 0.32
C ASP A 75 8.26 -4.25 1.46
N VAL A 76 7.05 -4.73 1.66
CA VAL A 76 6.26 -4.35 2.83
C VAL A 76 7.00 -4.63 4.14
N ARG A 77 7.95 -5.57 4.14
CA ARG A 77 8.77 -5.92 5.30
C ARG A 77 10.24 -5.55 5.14
N SER A 78 10.56 -4.83 4.08
CA SER A 78 11.96 -4.46 3.81
C SER A 78 12.32 -3.16 4.50
N GLN A 79 13.60 -3.07 4.86
CA GLN A 79 14.18 -1.90 5.49
C GLN A 79 15.31 -1.37 4.62
N LEU A 80 15.29 -0.06 4.39
CA LEU A 80 16.35 0.64 3.70
C LEU A 80 17.26 1.28 4.75
N ILE A 81 18.57 1.06 4.64
CA ILE A 81 19.55 1.52 5.63
C ILE A 81 20.57 2.39 4.93
N CYS A 82 20.80 3.59 5.48
CA CYS A 82 21.88 4.48 5.11
C CYS A 82 22.93 4.45 6.22
N GLU A 83 24.16 4.08 5.89
CA GLU A 83 25.25 4.00 6.85
C GLU A 83 26.27 5.08 6.55
N VAL A 84 26.59 5.89 7.54
CA VAL A 84 27.53 7.01 7.45
C VAL A 84 28.80 6.69 8.24
N GLN A 85 29.95 6.79 7.56
CA GLN A 85 31.27 6.62 8.17
C GLN A 85 32.03 7.93 8.10
N HIS A 86 32.63 8.32 9.22
CA HIS A 86 33.40 9.55 9.32
C HIS A 86 34.51 9.37 10.35
N SER A 87 35.63 10.09 10.15
CA SER A 87 36.80 9.97 11.02
C SER A 87 36.52 10.31 12.49
N THR A 88 35.51 11.15 12.76
CA THR A 88 35.11 11.53 14.11
C THR A 88 34.25 10.49 14.82
N LEU A 89 33.80 9.46 14.11
CA LEU A 89 32.90 8.46 14.66
C LEU A 89 33.66 7.16 15.01
N PRO A 90 33.48 6.64 16.24
CA PRO A 90 34.07 5.36 16.62
C PRO A 90 33.40 4.18 15.90
N ALA A 91 32.13 4.35 15.50
CA ALA A 91 31.38 3.37 14.76
C ALA A 91 30.45 4.10 13.79
N PRO A 92 30.05 3.47 12.66
CA PRO A 92 29.14 4.11 11.71
C PRO A 92 27.79 4.46 12.32
N LEU A 93 27.23 5.57 11.85
CA LEU A 93 25.84 5.94 12.17
C LEU A 93 24.92 5.39 11.09
N ARG A 94 23.72 4.99 11.49
CA ARG A 94 22.71 4.43 10.58
C ARG A 94 21.40 5.18 10.66
N GLY A 95 20.83 5.45 9.49
CA GLY A 95 19.46 5.90 9.35
C GLY A 95 18.67 4.81 8.65
N THR A 96 17.42 4.61 9.05
CA THR A 96 16.58 3.54 8.52
C THR A 96 15.26 4.10 7.99
N TYR A 97 14.73 3.42 6.97
CA TYR A 97 13.42 3.73 6.41
C TYR A 97 12.70 2.42 6.11
N GLN A 98 11.53 2.25 6.70
CA GLN A 98 10.69 1.07 6.42
C GLN A 98 10.03 1.27 5.06
N LEU A 99 10.34 0.41 4.09
CA LEU A 99 9.83 0.56 2.72
C LEU A 99 8.30 0.46 2.64
N SER A 100 7.67 -0.15 3.64
CA SER A 100 6.21 -0.14 3.74
C SER A 100 5.61 1.27 3.73
N ARG A 101 6.34 2.26 4.23
CA ARG A 101 5.87 3.65 4.23
C ARG A 101 5.70 4.23 2.83
N ALA A 102 6.45 3.71 1.87
CA ALA A 102 6.46 4.19 0.48
C ALA A 102 5.64 3.32 -0.47
N LEU A 103 5.06 2.23 0.03
CA LEU A 103 4.44 1.21 -0.81
C LEU A 103 2.92 1.25 -0.75
N ARG A 104 2.28 1.15 -1.91
CA ARG A 104 0.85 0.90 -2.06
C ARG A 104 0.66 -0.31 -2.95
N VAL A 105 -0.01 -1.33 -2.43
CA VAL A 105 -0.40 -2.50 -3.20
C VAL A 105 -1.91 -2.48 -3.34
N PRO A 106 -2.46 -2.20 -4.54
CA PRO A 106 -3.90 -2.19 -4.74
C PRO A 106 -4.49 -3.59 -4.56
N PRO A 107 -5.74 -3.70 -4.07
CA PRO A 107 -6.37 -5.00 -3.90
C PRO A 107 -6.73 -5.64 -5.23
N ARG A 108 -6.74 -6.97 -5.26
CA ARG A 108 -7.44 -7.73 -6.28
C ARG A 108 -8.86 -7.97 -5.77
N VAL A 109 -9.86 -7.55 -6.52
CA VAL A 109 -11.25 -7.54 -6.06
C VAL A 109 -12.10 -8.49 -6.89
N GLU A 110 -12.91 -9.28 -6.20
CA GLU A 110 -13.83 -10.20 -6.82
C GLU A 110 -15.18 -10.09 -6.12
N VAL A 111 -16.26 -10.00 -6.90
CA VAL A 111 -17.64 -9.96 -6.38
C VAL A 111 -18.35 -11.23 -6.83
N ARG A 112 -18.98 -11.94 -5.88
CA ARG A 112 -19.74 -13.15 -6.13
C ARG A 112 -21.13 -13.07 -5.51
N ALA A 113 -22.07 -13.70 -6.17
CA ALA A 113 -23.45 -13.87 -5.68
C ALA A 113 -23.70 -15.36 -5.40
N GLU A 114 -24.21 -15.66 -4.19
CA GLU A 114 -24.55 -17.04 -3.82
C GLU A 114 -25.90 -17.07 -3.10
N PRO A 115 -26.85 -17.93 -3.53
CA PRO A 115 -26.82 -18.75 -4.74
C PRO A 115 -27.05 -17.92 -6.01
N SER A 116 -26.58 -18.40 -7.16
CA SER A 116 -26.86 -17.74 -8.44
C SER A 116 -27.09 -18.81 -9.52
N PRO A 117 -28.27 -18.83 -10.16
CA PRO A 117 -29.43 -17.98 -9.88
C PRO A 117 -30.08 -18.29 -8.52
N VAL A 118 -30.82 -17.33 -8.01
CA VAL A 118 -31.54 -17.45 -6.75
C VAL A 118 -33.04 -17.57 -7.00
N GLU A 119 -33.73 -18.37 -6.18
CA GLU A 119 -35.20 -18.50 -6.26
C GLU A 119 -35.89 -17.25 -5.77
N VAL A 120 -37.06 -16.92 -6.35
CA VAL A 120 -37.87 -15.79 -5.92
C VAL A 120 -38.20 -15.91 -4.43
N ASN A 121 -38.15 -14.79 -3.73
CA ASN A 121 -38.38 -14.64 -2.29
C ASN A 121 -37.31 -15.26 -1.40
N LYS A 122 -36.25 -15.80 -1.97
CA LYS A 122 -35.07 -16.24 -1.23
C LYS A 122 -34.05 -15.09 -1.15
N THR A 123 -33.12 -15.24 -0.25
CA THR A 123 -32.03 -14.26 -0.06
C THR A 123 -30.78 -14.70 -0.81
N VAL A 124 -30.16 -13.75 -1.50
CA VAL A 124 -28.86 -13.94 -2.13
C VAL A 124 -27.82 -13.11 -1.39
N THR A 125 -26.67 -13.69 -1.16
CA THR A 125 -25.56 -13.01 -0.53
C THR A 125 -24.54 -12.59 -1.58
N PHE A 126 -24.26 -11.30 -1.66
CA PHE A 126 -23.15 -10.77 -2.48
C PHE A 126 -21.94 -10.58 -1.59
N THR A 127 -20.82 -11.12 -2.00
CA THR A 127 -19.55 -11.01 -1.29
C THR A 127 -18.54 -10.27 -2.16
N CYS A 128 -17.94 -9.24 -1.59
CA CYS A 128 -16.82 -8.52 -2.20
C CYS A 128 -15.55 -8.94 -1.48
N HIS A 129 -14.66 -9.62 -2.16
CA HIS A 129 -13.40 -10.06 -1.59
C HIS A 129 -12.25 -9.23 -2.16
N MET A 130 -11.63 -8.44 -1.29
CA MET A 130 -10.48 -7.60 -1.60
C MET A 130 -9.25 -8.31 -1.09
N LYS A 131 -8.39 -8.78 -2.01
CA LYS A 131 -7.25 -9.65 -1.71
C LYS A 131 -5.94 -8.89 -1.76
N GLU A 132 -5.08 -9.15 -0.79
CA GLU A 132 -3.67 -8.77 -0.79
C GLU A 132 -3.42 -7.28 -1.09
N PHE A 133 -3.87 -6.40 -0.20
CA PHE A 133 -3.63 -4.97 -0.34
C PHE A 133 -2.78 -4.43 0.81
N TYR A 134 -2.15 -3.28 0.58
CA TYR A 134 -1.39 -2.54 1.57
C TYR A 134 -1.40 -1.06 1.19
N PRO A 135 -1.55 -0.09 2.10
CA PRO A 135 -1.82 -0.26 3.53
C PRO A 135 -3.26 -0.71 3.82
N ALA A 136 -3.57 -0.89 5.09
CA ALA A 136 -4.87 -1.41 5.53
C ALA A 136 -6.05 -0.44 5.36
N ASN A 137 -5.81 0.82 5.07
CA ASN A 137 -6.84 1.84 4.91
C ASN A 137 -7.75 1.49 3.74
N MET A 138 -8.96 1.05 4.04
CA MET A 138 -9.93 0.55 3.06
C MET A 138 -11.34 0.96 3.48
N SER A 139 -12.09 1.47 2.51
CA SER A 139 -13.49 1.80 2.68
C SER A 139 -14.31 1.08 1.62
N VAL A 140 -15.41 0.47 2.02
CA VAL A 140 -16.27 -0.33 1.14
C VAL A 140 -17.70 0.14 1.28
N SER A 141 -18.37 0.31 0.15
CA SER A 141 -19.82 0.58 0.11
C SER A 141 -20.45 -0.26 -0.99
N TRP A 142 -21.78 -0.36 -0.94
CA TRP A 142 -22.52 -1.17 -1.89
C TRP A 142 -23.60 -0.36 -2.55
N LEU A 143 -23.82 -0.63 -3.84
CA LEU A 143 -24.90 -0.02 -4.63
C LEU A 143 -25.74 -1.12 -5.28
N GLU A 144 -27.05 -0.91 -5.31
CA GLU A 144 -27.99 -1.71 -6.10
C GLU A 144 -28.56 -0.79 -7.17
N ASN A 145 -28.23 -1.06 -8.44
CA ASN A 145 -28.62 -0.21 -9.57
C ASN A 145 -28.28 1.27 -9.33
N GLY A 146 -27.10 1.52 -8.73
CA GLY A 146 -26.63 2.88 -8.48
C GLY A 146 -27.13 3.52 -7.19
N ILE A 147 -27.97 2.83 -6.41
CA ILE A 147 -28.53 3.33 -5.15
C ILE A 147 -27.82 2.65 -3.98
N GLU A 148 -27.36 3.44 -3.02
CA GLU A 148 -26.60 2.92 -1.88
C GLU A 148 -27.44 1.96 -1.02
N ILE A 149 -26.83 0.80 -0.70
CA ILE A 149 -27.38 -0.17 0.24
C ILE A 149 -26.65 0.00 1.56
N LYS A 150 -27.40 0.06 2.65
CA LYS A 150 -26.82 0.14 3.99
C LYS A 150 -26.26 -1.21 4.41
N VAL A 151 -24.99 -1.23 4.85
CA VAL A 151 -24.32 -2.43 5.36
C VAL A 151 -24.46 -2.45 6.87
N GLU A 152 -25.06 -3.52 7.41
CA GLU A 152 -25.30 -3.64 8.85
C GLU A 152 -24.02 -4.00 9.62
N ASN A 153 -23.18 -4.85 9.05
CA ASN A 153 -21.94 -5.29 9.67
C ASN A 153 -20.74 -4.77 8.87
N VAL A 154 -19.99 -3.86 9.49
CA VAL A 154 -18.76 -3.32 8.86
C VAL A 154 -17.60 -4.24 9.24
N SER A 155 -17.01 -4.90 8.23
CA SER A 155 -15.84 -5.73 8.41
C SER A 155 -14.57 -4.89 8.43
N ARG A 156 -13.55 -5.39 9.11
CA ARG A 156 -12.23 -4.75 9.18
C ARG A 156 -11.19 -5.61 8.46
N PRO A 157 -10.19 -4.99 7.84
CA PRO A 157 -9.12 -5.75 7.20
C PRO A 157 -8.40 -6.69 8.17
N SER A 158 -8.10 -7.90 7.69
CA SER A 158 -7.33 -8.90 8.40
C SER A 158 -5.91 -8.94 7.86
N GLU A 159 -4.93 -8.99 8.74
CA GLU A 159 -3.53 -9.08 8.34
C GLU A 159 -3.18 -10.51 7.93
N LEU A 160 -2.55 -10.64 6.77
CA LEU A 160 -2.05 -11.91 6.25
C LEU A 160 -0.62 -12.15 6.74
N PRO A 161 -0.13 -13.42 6.74
CA PRO A 161 1.19 -13.73 7.28
C PRO A 161 2.36 -12.93 6.67
N ARG A 162 2.24 -12.44 5.45
CA ARG A 162 3.30 -11.68 4.78
C ARG A 162 3.18 -10.17 4.91
N GLY A 163 2.30 -9.68 5.79
CA GLY A 163 2.14 -8.25 6.05
C GLY A 163 1.15 -7.54 5.13
N MET A 164 0.57 -8.23 4.17
CA MET A 164 -0.55 -7.72 3.38
C MET A 164 -1.86 -7.88 4.13
N PHE A 165 -2.92 -7.27 3.61
CA PHE A 165 -4.25 -7.31 4.20
C PHE A 165 -5.26 -7.89 3.24
N GLU A 166 -6.35 -8.43 3.78
CA GLU A 166 -7.52 -8.83 3.01
C GLU A 166 -8.78 -8.38 3.74
N LEU A 167 -9.86 -8.23 2.98
CA LEU A 167 -11.15 -7.83 3.52
C LEU A 167 -12.27 -8.50 2.73
N ARG A 168 -13.30 -8.94 3.45
CA ARG A 168 -14.53 -9.43 2.84
C ARG A 168 -15.69 -8.59 3.34
N SER A 169 -16.50 -8.10 2.42
CA SER A 169 -17.73 -7.39 2.71
C SER A 169 -18.89 -8.13 2.08
N GLN A 170 -20.00 -8.23 2.80
CA GLN A 170 -21.16 -8.96 2.33
C GLN A 170 -22.41 -8.13 2.49
N VAL A 171 -23.32 -8.26 1.53
CA VAL A 171 -24.68 -7.74 1.64
C VAL A 171 -25.66 -8.82 1.22
N GLU A 172 -26.84 -8.82 1.86
CA GLU A 172 -27.92 -9.72 1.51
C GLU A 172 -28.99 -8.95 0.76
N VAL A 173 -29.45 -9.53 -0.34
CA VAL A 173 -30.50 -8.96 -1.17
C VAL A 173 -31.61 -9.98 -1.30
N GLN A 174 -32.85 -9.56 -1.04
CA GLN A 174 -34.01 -10.42 -1.24
C GLN A 174 -34.36 -10.47 -2.73
N ALA A 175 -34.49 -11.66 -3.25
CA ALA A 175 -34.76 -11.87 -4.67
C ALA A 175 -36.27 -11.64 -4.96
N MET A 176 -36.54 -10.60 -5.72
CA MET A 176 -37.88 -10.29 -6.21
C MET A 176 -37.85 -10.28 -7.73
N GLU A 177 -38.96 -10.70 -8.37
CA GLU A 177 -38.99 -10.82 -9.83
C GLU A 177 -38.55 -9.54 -10.55
N GLU A 178 -38.96 -8.39 -10.09
CA GLU A 178 -38.61 -7.11 -10.69
C GLU A 178 -37.15 -6.76 -10.53
N LYS A 179 -36.42 -7.46 -9.67
CA LYS A 179 -34.98 -7.24 -9.47
C LYS A 179 -34.10 -8.12 -10.37
N ASN A 180 -34.71 -8.99 -11.18
CA ASN A 180 -33.92 -9.83 -12.07
C ASN A 180 -33.11 -8.97 -13.04
N GLY A 181 -31.80 -9.22 -13.13
CA GLY A 181 -30.90 -8.43 -13.94
C GLY A 181 -30.34 -7.20 -13.25
N SER A 182 -30.69 -6.97 -11.99
CA SER A 182 -30.15 -5.85 -11.23
C SER A 182 -28.64 -5.98 -11.04
N MET A 183 -27.95 -4.84 -11.09
CA MET A 183 -26.50 -4.78 -10.90
C MET A 183 -26.21 -4.39 -9.45
N VAL A 184 -25.49 -5.26 -8.76
CA VAL A 184 -25.03 -5.02 -7.39
C VAL A 184 -23.53 -4.71 -7.42
N THR A 185 -23.16 -3.56 -6.94
CA THR A 185 -21.82 -3.01 -7.08
C THR A 185 -21.16 -2.83 -5.73
N CYS A 186 -19.94 -3.36 -5.61
CA CYS A 186 -19.04 -3.10 -4.49
C CYS A 186 -18.15 -1.93 -4.88
N VAL A 187 -18.20 -0.85 -4.09
CA VAL A 187 -17.37 0.34 -4.31
C VAL A 187 -16.24 0.33 -3.31
N VAL A 188 -15.01 0.29 -3.80
CA VAL A 188 -13.82 0.15 -3.00
C VAL A 188 -13.00 1.43 -3.07
N VAL A 189 -12.67 2.00 -1.90
CA VAL A 189 -11.74 3.13 -1.79
C VAL A 189 -10.55 2.67 -0.97
N HIS A 190 -9.40 2.54 -1.61
CA HIS A 190 -8.18 2.10 -0.98
C HIS A 190 -7.19 3.25 -0.87
N ASP A 191 -6.66 3.48 0.36
CA ASP A 191 -5.62 4.48 0.62
C ASP A 191 -5.98 5.85 0.04
N ALA A 192 -7.24 6.27 0.23
CA ALA A 192 -7.77 7.55 -0.24
C ALA A 192 -7.60 7.77 -1.77
N GLN A 193 -7.45 6.69 -2.55
CA GLN A 193 -7.41 6.75 -4.00
C GLN A 193 -8.84 6.86 -4.58
N PRO A 194 -8.97 7.18 -5.87
CA PRO A 194 -10.30 7.23 -6.49
C PRO A 194 -11.07 5.92 -6.31
N PRO A 195 -12.41 6.00 -6.13
CA PRO A 195 -13.22 4.79 -5.97
C PRO A 195 -13.14 3.88 -7.19
N ALA A 196 -13.14 2.58 -6.94
CA ALA A 196 -13.19 1.54 -7.97
C ALA A 196 -14.45 0.71 -7.77
N ASN A 197 -15.13 0.40 -8.86
CA ASN A 197 -16.41 -0.31 -8.85
C ASN A 197 -16.25 -1.72 -9.39
N TYR A 198 -16.83 -2.69 -8.67
CA TYR A 198 -16.83 -4.10 -9.05
C TYR A 198 -18.25 -4.62 -8.90
N SER A 199 -18.80 -5.26 -9.93
CA SER A 199 -20.22 -5.58 -9.96
C SER A 199 -20.47 -7.05 -10.25
N ALA A 200 -21.64 -7.51 -9.78
CA ALA A 200 -22.20 -8.80 -10.18
C ALA A 200 -23.69 -8.58 -10.43
N ILE A 201 -24.28 -9.45 -11.26
CA ILE A 201 -25.67 -9.34 -11.63
C ILE A 201 -26.51 -10.30 -10.77
N LEU A 202 -27.66 -9.80 -10.32
CA LEU A 202 -28.65 -10.61 -9.64
C LEU A 202 -29.48 -11.37 -10.67
N TRP A 203 -29.30 -12.68 -10.71
CA TRP A 203 -30.09 -13.55 -11.59
C TRP A 203 -31.09 -14.33 -10.77
N ILE A 204 -32.35 -14.26 -11.15
CA ILE A 204 -33.43 -14.94 -10.47
C ILE A 204 -33.87 -16.12 -11.32
N SER A 205 -33.91 -17.29 -10.71
CA SER A 205 -34.46 -18.47 -11.37
C SER A 205 -35.97 -18.42 -11.32
N ASN A 206 -36.59 -18.81 -12.43
CA ASN A 206 -38.05 -18.87 -12.49
C ASN A 206 -38.47 -20.32 -12.56
N PRO A 207 -38.87 -20.95 -11.44
CA PRO A 207 -39.24 -22.37 -11.43
C PRO A 207 -40.45 -22.68 -12.30
N SER A 208 -41.29 -21.70 -12.63
CA SER A 208 -42.40 -21.91 -13.51
C SER A 208 -42.05 -22.07 -14.99
N GLN A 209 -40.80 -21.78 -15.37
CA GLN A 209 -40.26 -21.91 -16.73
C GLN A 209 -39.30 -23.09 -16.88
N GLY A 210 -39.01 -23.77 -15.79
CA GLY A 210 -38.05 -24.88 -15.76
C GLY A 210 -38.51 -26.14 -16.40
#